data_15dd0249dc57d23c9e79c171b228cb7f
#
_entry.id   15dd0249dc57d23c9e79c171b228cb7f
#
_cell.length_a   1.000
_cell.length_b   1.000
_cell.length_c   1.000
_cell.angle_alpha   90.00
_cell.angle_beta   90.00
_cell.angle_gamma   90.00
#
_symmetry.space_group_name_H-M   'P 1'
#
loop_
_entity.id
_entity.type
_entity.pdbx_description
1 polymer ?
#
loop_
_entity_poly.entity_id
_entity_poly.type
_entity_poly.pdbx_seq_one_letter_code
_entity_poly.pdbx_strand_id
1 'polypeptide(L)'
;MTRSNRFHLLDALWASMNRIIAIAGKEFVALLKDKGSRLILVVPVIVQAVLFGYGATFNLERVPWTYYDASHSSSSMEVVRRITGTGIFELKAAPRSLGEFEETISSSTALLGLYFPPDFEKNGQVFAAADARNSTTAGVAMGYVNSIVAQINADRGRSAAFAVVERYRWNENGITRYAIIPSLTILLSMLQVLLLSGLSVAREREEGSFDMM
;
A
#
# COMPACT_ATOMS: atom_id res chain seq x y z
N MET A 1 -15.82 -16.63 45.80
CA MET A 1 -15.42 -15.26 45.46
C MET A 1 -16.70 -14.41 45.40
N THR A 2 -16.98 -13.66 46.44
CA THR A 2 -18.24 -12.99 46.69
C THR A 2 -18.45 -11.79 45.79
N ARG A 3 -19.70 -11.53 45.40
CA ARG A 3 -20.17 -10.43 44.52
C ARG A 3 -19.66 -9.05 44.96
N SER A 4 -19.36 -8.84 46.22
CA SER A 4 -18.78 -7.63 46.81
C SER A 4 -17.36 -7.31 46.32
N ASN A 5 -16.50 -8.31 46.09
CA ASN A 5 -15.12 -8.10 45.66
C ASN A 5 -15.01 -7.64 44.20
N ARG A 6 -16.01 -7.94 43.39
CA ARG A 6 -16.06 -7.46 41.97
C ARG A 6 -16.39 -5.97 41.87
N PHE A 7 -17.24 -5.45 42.74
CA PHE A 7 -17.57 -4.01 42.73
C PHE A 7 -16.39 -3.17 43.17
N HIS A 8 -15.66 -3.57 44.21
CA HIS A 8 -14.46 -2.86 44.63
C HIS A 8 -13.32 -2.87 43.58
N LEU A 9 -13.19 -3.95 42.81
CA LEU A 9 -12.24 -4.01 41.71
C LEU A 9 -12.62 -3.08 40.53
N LEU A 10 -13.90 -3.02 40.19
CA LEU A 10 -14.40 -2.14 39.15
C LEU A 10 -14.27 -0.67 39.56
N ASP A 11 -14.58 -0.31 40.79
CA ASP A 11 -14.41 1.06 41.28
C ASP A 11 -12.94 1.47 41.34
N ALA A 12 -12.04 0.57 41.74
CA ALA A 12 -10.60 0.83 41.70
C ALA A 12 -10.05 1.01 40.28
N LEU A 13 -10.53 0.21 39.35
CA LEU A 13 -10.16 0.35 37.91
C LEU A 13 -10.69 1.67 37.34
N TRP A 14 -11.94 2.03 37.68
CA TRP A 14 -12.54 3.31 37.25
C TRP A 14 -11.79 4.51 37.83
N ALA A 15 -11.42 4.49 39.09
CA ALA A 15 -10.64 5.53 39.73
C ALA A 15 -9.23 5.64 39.09
N SER A 16 -8.61 4.50 38.80
CA SER A 16 -7.31 4.47 38.11
C SER A 16 -7.40 5.02 36.69
N MET A 17 -8.43 4.66 35.95
CA MET A 17 -8.67 5.14 34.58
C MET A 17 -8.92 6.66 34.55
N ASN A 18 -9.71 7.17 35.49
CA ASN A 18 -9.94 8.62 35.60
C ASN A 18 -8.66 9.40 35.94
N ARG A 19 -7.77 8.84 36.77
CA ARG A 19 -6.45 9.43 37.06
C ARG A 19 -5.57 9.45 35.81
N ILE A 20 -5.53 8.36 35.04
CA ILE A 20 -4.76 8.27 33.79
C ILE A 20 -5.27 9.30 32.78
N ILE A 21 -6.59 9.40 32.62
CA ILE A 21 -7.22 10.38 31.70
C ILE A 21 -6.90 11.82 32.16
N ALA A 22 -6.97 12.10 33.45
CA ALA A 22 -6.67 13.44 33.98
C ALA A 22 -5.19 13.80 33.77
N ILE A 23 -4.26 12.87 34.01
CA ILE A 23 -2.83 13.06 33.77
C ILE A 23 -2.56 13.25 32.27
N ALA A 24 -3.13 12.37 31.43
CA ALA A 24 -2.99 12.49 29.98
C ALA A 24 -3.54 13.82 29.45
N GLY A 25 -4.67 14.27 29.96
CA GLY A 25 -5.25 15.57 29.61
C GLY A 25 -4.36 16.76 30.02
N LYS A 26 -3.79 16.70 31.22
CA LYS A 26 -2.84 17.71 31.69
C LYS A 26 -1.60 17.75 30.82
N GLU A 27 -0.99 16.62 30.52
CA GLU A 27 0.19 16.52 29.67
C GLU A 27 -0.10 16.99 28.24
N PHE A 28 -1.26 16.61 27.68
CA PHE A 28 -1.70 17.07 26.37
C PHE A 28 -1.85 18.60 26.31
N VAL A 29 -2.46 19.20 27.31
CA VAL A 29 -2.58 20.68 27.41
C VAL A 29 -1.22 21.34 27.59
N ALA A 30 -0.33 20.74 28.36
CA ALA A 30 1.05 21.24 28.54
C ALA A 30 1.82 21.22 27.21
N LEU A 31 1.75 20.12 26.45
CA LEU A 31 2.33 20.00 25.12
C LEU A 31 1.77 21.04 24.14
N LEU A 32 0.46 21.32 24.19
CA LEU A 32 -0.16 22.34 23.33
C LEU A 32 0.18 23.77 23.72
N LYS A 33 0.52 24.05 24.98
CA LYS A 33 0.92 25.39 25.45
C LYS A 33 2.38 25.71 25.18
N ASP A 34 3.24 24.71 25.16
CA ASP A 34 4.64 24.89 24.86
C ASP A 34 4.90 25.07 23.38
N LYS A 35 5.53 26.18 22.98
CA LYS A 35 5.80 26.49 21.55
C LYS A 35 6.72 25.46 20.88
N GLY A 36 7.73 24.96 21.60
CA GLY A 36 8.65 23.96 21.08
C GLY A 36 7.97 22.63 20.82
N SER A 37 7.20 22.16 21.80
CA SER A 37 6.43 20.90 21.69
C SER A 37 5.39 20.95 20.58
N ARG A 38 4.69 22.09 20.40
CA ARG A 38 3.76 22.27 19.27
C ARG A 38 4.43 22.16 17.92
N LEU A 39 5.61 22.78 17.77
CA LEU A 39 6.35 22.75 16.51
C LEU A 39 6.75 21.32 16.16
N ILE A 40 7.25 20.56 17.14
CA ILE A 40 7.66 19.17 16.97
C ILE A 40 6.47 18.24 16.71
N LEU A 41 5.29 18.56 17.24
CA LEU A 41 4.10 17.76 17.00
C LEU A 41 3.47 18.05 15.63
N VAL A 42 3.41 19.32 15.23
CA VAL A 42 2.64 19.77 14.05
C VAL A 42 3.48 19.75 12.77
N VAL A 43 4.74 20.20 12.83
CA VAL A 43 5.58 20.33 11.64
C VAL A 43 5.84 18.98 10.95
N PRO A 44 6.20 17.89 11.66
CA PRO A 44 6.38 16.61 11.00
C PRO A 44 5.11 16.10 10.31
N VAL A 45 3.94 16.30 10.93
CA VAL A 45 2.65 15.89 10.37
C VAL A 45 2.36 16.63 9.07
N ILE A 46 2.59 17.96 9.05
CA ILE A 46 2.39 18.77 7.84
C ILE A 46 3.40 18.37 6.75
N VAL A 47 4.68 18.24 7.11
CA VAL A 47 5.74 17.84 6.19
C VAL A 47 5.42 16.46 5.58
N GLN A 48 4.98 15.51 6.40
CA GLN A 48 4.60 14.18 5.96
C GLN A 48 3.36 14.22 5.07
N ALA A 49 2.33 15.00 5.43
CA ALA A 49 1.14 15.15 4.60
C ALA A 49 1.48 15.72 3.21
N VAL A 50 2.40 16.69 3.14
CA VAL A 50 2.88 17.25 1.88
C VAL A 50 3.72 16.23 1.12
N LEU A 51 4.70 15.60 1.75
CA LEU A 51 5.57 14.61 1.10
C LEU A 51 4.77 13.42 0.57
N PHE A 52 3.83 12.89 1.35
CA PHE A 52 3.01 11.76 0.91
C PHE A 52 1.88 12.17 -0.02
N GLY A 53 1.31 13.37 0.15
CA GLY A 53 0.30 13.91 -0.75
C GLY A 53 0.85 14.19 -2.15
N TYR A 54 2.08 14.72 -2.25
CA TYR A 54 2.74 14.96 -3.53
C TYR A 54 3.58 13.78 -4.02
N GLY A 55 4.23 13.06 -3.11
CA GLY A 55 5.09 11.93 -3.47
C GLY A 55 4.33 10.62 -3.73
N ALA A 56 3.09 10.51 -3.25
CA ALA A 56 2.25 9.34 -3.50
C ALA A 56 1.44 9.42 -4.81
N THR A 57 1.66 10.44 -5.64
CA THR A 57 1.24 10.40 -7.04
C THR A 57 2.16 9.41 -7.76
N PHE A 58 1.78 8.13 -7.70
CA PHE A 58 2.40 7.09 -8.48
C PHE A 58 2.00 7.27 -9.95
N ASN A 59 2.62 8.24 -10.62
CA ASN A 59 2.61 8.26 -12.07
C ASN A 59 3.44 7.06 -12.53
N LEU A 60 2.75 6.07 -13.05
CA LEU A 60 3.42 4.96 -13.70
C LEU A 60 4.06 5.48 -14.99
N GLU A 61 5.37 5.62 -14.98
CA GLU A 61 6.14 5.91 -16.16
C GLU A 61 6.94 4.66 -16.54
N ARG A 62 6.73 4.17 -17.77
CA ARG A 62 7.49 3.05 -18.35
C ARG A 62 7.46 1.77 -17.52
N VAL A 63 6.25 1.25 -17.24
CA VAL A 63 6.09 -0.03 -16.56
C VAL A 63 6.62 -1.14 -17.46
N PRO A 64 7.69 -1.86 -17.07
CA PRO A 64 8.20 -2.98 -17.84
C PRO A 64 7.20 -4.11 -17.80
N TRP A 65 6.71 -4.54 -18.96
CA TRP A 65 5.75 -5.62 -19.04
C TRP A 65 6.12 -6.64 -20.11
N THR A 66 5.49 -7.79 -20.03
CA THR A 66 5.63 -8.91 -20.96
C THR A 66 4.28 -9.58 -21.21
N TYR A 67 4.16 -10.32 -22.28
CA TYR A 67 3.00 -11.18 -22.51
C TYR A 67 3.40 -12.48 -23.19
N TYR A 68 2.67 -13.53 -22.88
CA TYR A 68 2.73 -14.80 -23.61
C TYR A 68 1.35 -15.12 -24.16
N ASP A 69 1.25 -15.17 -25.49
CA ASP A 69 0.00 -15.45 -26.19
C ASP A 69 0.01 -16.86 -26.79
N ALA A 70 -0.65 -17.78 -26.09
CA ALA A 70 -0.85 -19.14 -26.57
C ALA A 70 -2.15 -19.28 -27.41
N SER A 71 -3.02 -18.25 -27.40
CA SER A 71 -4.27 -18.24 -28.15
C SER A 71 -4.07 -17.86 -29.61
N HIS A 72 -3.04 -17.06 -29.90
CA HIS A 72 -2.79 -16.48 -31.23
C HIS A 72 -4.03 -15.84 -31.86
N SER A 73 -4.89 -15.24 -31.04
CA SER A 73 -6.19 -14.70 -31.47
C SER A 73 -6.10 -13.22 -31.83
N SER A 74 -7.04 -12.76 -32.66
CA SER A 74 -7.17 -11.32 -32.94
C SER A 74 -7.55 -10.53 -31.70
N SER A 75 -8.24 -11.16 -30.78
CA SER A 75 -8.71 -10.59 -29.51
C SER A 75 -7.58 -10.37 -28.52
N SER A 76 -6.64 -11.32 -28.39
CA SER A 76 -5.44 -11.16 -27.56
C SER A 76 -4.55 -10.01 -28.08
N MET A 77 -4.36 -9.95 -29.38
CA MET A 77 -3.58 -8.89 -30.01
C MET A 77 -4.23 -7.51 -29.88
N GLU A 78 -5.56 -7.42 -29.82
CA GLU A 78 -6.24 -6.15 -29.51
C GLU A 78 -5.91 -5.67 -28.09
N VAL A 79 -5.96 -6.56 -27.09
CA VAL A 79 -5.59 -6.24 -25.71
C VAL A 79 -4.14 -5.76 -25.64
N VAL A 80 -3.20 -6.51 -26.24
CA VAL A 80 -1.78 -6.16 -26.29
C VAL A 80 -1.57 -4.78 -26.92
N ARG A 81 -2.22 -4.52 -28.06
CA ARG A 81 -2.11 -3.24 -28.76
C ARG A 81 -2.63 -2.07 -27.94
N ARG A 82 -3.77 -2.23 -27.24
CA ARG A 82 -4.33 -1.19 -26.40
C ARG A 82 -3.41 -0.88 -25.20
N ILE A 83 -2.88 -1.92 -24.56
CA ILE A 83 -1.94 -1.74 -23.43
C ILE A 83 -0.68 -1.01 -23.91
N THR A 84 -0.08 -1.45 -25.01
CA THR A 84 1.12 -0.82 -25.58
C THR A 84 0.82 0.62 -26.01
N GLY A 85 -0.36 0.88 -26.57
CA GLY A 85 -0.79 2.19 -27.06
C GLY A 85 -0.99 3.25 -25.97
N THR A 86 -1.05 2.88 -24.68
CA THR A 86 -1.16 3.85 -23.58
C THR A 86 0.12 4.66 -23.36
N GLY A 87 1.28 4.20 -23.83
CA GLY A 87 2.58 4.79 -23.56
C GLY A 87 3.08 4.61 -22.11
N ILE A 88 2.27 4.04 -21.23
CA ILE A 88 2.63 3.75 -19.84
C ILE A 88 3.44 2.45 -19.76
N PHE A 89 3.11 1.48 -20.60
CA PHE A 89 3.68 0.15 -20.57
C PHE A 89 4.77 -0.03 -21.63
N GLU A 90 5.97 -0.39 -21.19
CA GLU A 90 7.11 -0.67 -22.04
C GLU A 90 7.30 -2.19 -22.20
N LEU A 91 7.08 -2.71 -23.40
CA LEU A 91 7.26 -4.13 -23.68
C LEU A 91 8.75 -4.50 -23.64
N LYS A 92 9.13 -5.39 -22.71
CA LYS A 92 10.54 -5.81 -22.51
C LYS A 92 10.87 -7.12 -23.21
N ALA A 93 9.93 -8.05 -23.25
CA ALA A 93 10.14 -9.36 -23.86
C ALA A 93 8.82 -9.90 -24.42
N ALA A 94 8.91 -10.74 -25.42
CA ALA A 94 7.83 -11.55 -25.94
C ALA A 94 8.25 -13.03 -25.83
N PRO A 95 8.10 -13.65 -24.66
CA PRO A 95 8.49 -15.04 -24.41
C PRO A 95 7.73 -16.00 -25.33
N ARG A 96 8.41 -17.07 -25.71
CA ARG A 96 7.86 -18.08 -26.62
C ARG A 96 7.29 -19.30 -25.91
N SER A 97 7.50 -19.37 -24.59
CA SER A 97 7.00 -20.46 -23.75
C SER A 97 6.54 -19.91 -22.40
N LEU A 98 5.72 -20.72 -21.70
CA LEU A 98 5.27 -20.39 -20.36
C LEU A 98 6.45 -20.31 -19.37
N GLY A 99 7.47 -21.16 -19.53
CA GLY A 99 8.67 -21.13 -18.69
C GLY A 99 9.48 -19.82 -18.86
N GLU A 100 9.69 -19.36 -20.10
CA GLU A 100 10.34 -18.07 -20.36
C GLU A 100 9.50 -16.89 -19.80
N PHE A 101 8.16 -16.99 -19.87
CA PHE A 101 7.26 -16.01 -19.31
C PHE A 101 7.41 -15.90 -17.79
N GLU A 102 7.41 -17.03 -17.09
CA GLU A 102 7.62 -17.09 -15.64
C GLU A 102 9.00 -16.58 -15.23
N GLU A 103 10.03 -16.93 -16.00
CA GLU A 103 11.41 -16.46 -15.77
C GLU A 103 11.51 -14.95 -15.96
N THR A 104 10.86 -14.36 -16.96
CA THR A 104 10.87 -12.93 -17.23
C THR A 104 10.31 -12.12 -16.04
N ILE A 105 9.30 -12.65 -15.36
CA ILE A 105 8.71 -12.01 -14.17
C ILE A 105 9.57 -12.28 -12.93
N SER A 106 10.03 -13.51 -12.73
CA SER A 106 10.81 -13.89 -11.55
C SER A 106 12.20 -13.25 -11.52
N SER A 107 12.79 -12.98 -12.68
CA SER A 107 14.03 -12.21 -12.83
C SER A 107 13.87 -10.69 -12.70
N SER A 108 12.65 -10.18 -12.47
CA SER A 108 12.32 -8.75 -12.47
C SER A 108 12.60 -8.02 -13.79
N THR A 109 12.72 -8.73 -14.89
CA THR A 109 12.82 -8.12 -16.22
C THR A 109 11.51 -7.44 -16.62
N ALA A 110 10.38 -8.00 -16.19
CA ALA A 110 9.06 -7.39 -16.30
C ALA A 110 8.38 -7.33 -14.92
N LEU A 111 7.71 -6.21 -14.65
CA LEU A 111 6.89 -6.03 -13.45
C LEU A 111 5.52 -6.69 -13.60
N LEU A 112 5.00 -6.72 -14.83
CA LEU A 112 3.68 -7.23 -15.16
C LEU A 112 3.79 -8.19 -16.35
N GLY A 113 3.12 -9.32 -16.25
CA GLY A 113 2.97 -10.27 -17.34
C GLY A 113 1.51 -10.63 -17.59
N LEU A 114 1.14 -10.77 -18.86
CA LEU A 114 -0.17 -11.27 -19.26
C LEU A 114 -0.03 -12.58 -20.03
N TYR A 115 -0.77 -13.57 -19.60
CA TYR A 115 -0.84 -14.85 -20.29
C TYR A 115 -2.24 -15.05 -20.89
N PHE A 116 -2.28 -15.24 -22.20
CA PHE A 116 -3.50 -15.56 -22.95
C PHE A 116 -3.52 -17.06 -23.24
N PRO A 117 -4.38 -17.83 -22.57
CA PRO A 117 -4.45 -19.29 -22.79
C PRO A 117 -5.02 -19.63 -24.17
N PRO A 118 -4.84 -20.87 -24.66
CA PRO A 118 -5.33 -21.28 -25.99
C PRO A 118 -6.85 -21.13 -26.19
N ASP A 119 -7.60 -21.17 -25.11
CA ASP A 119 -9.05 -21.04 -25.06
C ASP A 119 -9.55 -19.62 -24.77
N PHE A 120 -8.64 -18.62 -24.78
CA PHE A 120 -8.94 -17.21 -24.45
C PHE A 120 -10.14 -16.68 -25.26
N GLU A 121 -10.22 -17.00 -26.54
CA GLU A 121 -11.30 -16.48 -27.38
C GLU A 121 -12.70 -17.04 -26.99
N LYS A 122 -12.74 -18.22 -26.34
CA LYS A 122 -13.96 -18.84 -25.86
C LYS A 122 -14.34 -18.39 -24.45
N ASN A 123 -13.36 -18.36 -23.55
CA ASN A 123 -13.57 -18.12 -22.12
C ASN A 123 -13.37 -16.66 -21.73
N GLY A 124 -12.69 -15.86 -22.54
CA GLY A 124 -12.40 -14.46 -22.27
C GLY A 124 -11.48 -14.21 -21.07
N GLN A 125 -10.80 -15.25 -20.54
CA GLN A 125 -9.96 -15.14 -19.37
C GLN A 125 -8.51 -14.88 -19.74
N VAL A 126 -7.94 -13.78 -19.26
CA VAL A 126 -6.52 -13.48 -19.32
C VAL A 126 -5.92 -13.57 -17.92
N PHE A 127 -4.83 -14.30 -17.79
CA PHE A 127 -4.13 -14.43 -16.52
C PHE A 127 -3.09 -13.33 -16.42
N ALA A 128 -3.10 -12.62 -15.29
CA ALA A 128 -2.14 -11.58 -15.00
C ALA A 128 -1.24 -12.01 -13.85
N ALA A 129 0.06 -11.87 -14.04
CA ALA A 129 1.07 -12.09 -13.02
C ALA A 129 1.87 -10.80 -12.81
N ALA A 130 2.22 -10.50 -11.57
CA ALA A 130 2.99 -9.31 -11.25
C ALA A 130 4.11 -9.64 -10.26
N ASP A 131 5.22 -8.91 -10.39
CA ASP A 131 6.33 -9.00 -9.45
C ASP A 131 5.93 -8.37 -8.10
N ALA A 132 5.73 -9.22 -7.09
CA ALA A 132 5.29 -8.82 -5.76
C ALA A 132 6.33 -7.99 -4.97
N ARG A 133 7.59 -7.94 -5.42
CA ARG A 133 8.65 -7.13 -4.78
C ARG A 133 8.34 -5.63 -4.87
N ASN A 134 7.60 -5.21 -5.89
CA ASN A 134 7.09 -3.84 -6.01
C ASN A 134 5.56 -3.85 -6.04
N SER A 135 4.96 -4.26 -4.94
CA SER A 135 3.51 -4.50 -4.82
C SER A 135 2.66 -3.27 -5.13
N THR A 136 3.13 -2.07 -4.78
CA THR A 136 2.40 -0.82 -5.01
C THR A 136 2.32 -0.52 -6.51
N THR A 137 3.46 -0.52 -7.20
CA THR A 137 3.51 -0.28 -8.66
C THR A 137 2.76 -1.37 -9.42
N ALA A 138 2.93 -2.63 -9.00
CA ALA A 138 2.22 -3.77 -9.57
C ALA A 138 0.69 -3.64 -9.43
N GLY A 139 0.20 -3.23 -8.26
CA GLY A 139 -1.23 -3.03 -8.02
C GLY A 139 -1.82 -1.90 -8.87
N VAL A 140 -1.10 -0.78 -9.02
CA VAL A 140 -1.54 0.32 -9.88
C VAL A 140 -1.52 -0.10 -11.36
N ALA A 141 -0.46 -0.79 -11.81
CA ALA A 141 -0.37 -1.33 -13.18
C ALA A 141 -1.52 -2.29 -13.50
N MET A 142 -1.87 -3.16 -12.55
CA MET A 142 -2.99 -4.08 -12.66
C MET A 142 -4.33 -3.33 -12.79
N GLY A 143 -4.51 -2.26 -12.01
CA GLY A 143 -5.68 -1.39 -12.12
C GLY A 143 -5.83 -0.77 -13.52
N TYR A 144 -4.74 -0.37 -14.17
CA TYR A 144 -4.75 0.12 -15.55
C TYR A 144 -5.15 -0.98 -16.53
N VAL A 145 -4.59 -2.19 -16.39
CA VAL A 145 -4.96 -3.34 -17.26
C VAL A 145 -6.45 -3.65 -17.13
N ASN A 146 -6.97 -3.70 -15.92
CA ASN A 146 -8.40 -3.91 -15.67
C ASN A 146 -9.27 -2.83 -16.34
N SER A 147 -8.85 -1.57 -16.27
CA SER A 147 -9.56 -0.47 -16.91
C SER A 147 -9.56 -0.59 -18.43
N ILE A 148 -8.43 -0.98 -19.03
CA ILE A 148 -8.32 -1.20 -20.48
C ILE A 148 -9.23 -2.36 -20.93
N VAL A 149 -9.20 -3.47 -20.19
CA VAL A 149 -10.06 -4.62 -20.48
C VAL A 149 -11.55 -4.27 -20.36
N ALA A 150 -11.91 -3.48 -19.34
CA ALA A 150 -13.26 -2.97 -19.17
C ALA A 150 -13.71 -2.08 -20.35
N GLN A 151 -12.81 -1.21 -20.87
CA GLN A 151 -13.08 -0.39 -22.04
C GLN A 151 -13.28 -1.24 -23.30
N ILE A 152 -12.44 -2.27 -23.51
CA ILE A 152 -12.61 -3.20 -24.64
C ILE A 152 -13.97 -3.89 -24.57
N ASN A 153 -14.37 -4.33 -23.38
CA ASN A 153 -15.68 -4.97 -23.16
C ASN A 153 -16.83 -4.01 -23.48
N ALA A 154 -16.74 -2.76 -23.05
CA ALA A 154 -17.73 -1.72 -23.33
C ALA A 154 -17.86 -1.44 -24.85
N ASP A 155 -16.73 -1.29 -25.56
CA ASP A 155 -16.69 -1.06 -26.99
C ASP A 155 -17.30 -2.21 -27.80
N ARG A 156 -17.16 -3.44 -27.29
CA ARG A 156 -17.73 -4.63 -27.92
C ARG A 156 -19.22 -4.86 -27.59
N GLY A 157 -19.81 -4.04 -26.73
CA GLY A 157 -21.22 -4.16 -26.31
C GLY A 157 -21.52 -5.46 -25.56
N ARG A 158 -20.52 -6.12 -25.02
CA ARG A 158 -20.65 -7.37 -24.25
C ARG A 158 -20.30 -7.11 -22.79
N SER A 159 -21.22 -7.36 -21.89
CA SER A 159 -20.91 -7.41 -20.45
C SER A 159 -19.91 -8.55 -20.20
N ALA A 160 -18.73 -8.20 -19.69
CA ALA A 160 -17.70 -9.13 -19.23
C ALA A 160 -17.25 -10.18 -20.28
N ALA A 161 -16.96 -9.76 -21.53
CA ALA A 161 -16.41 -10.67 -22.53
C ALA A 161 -14.98 -11.10 -22.18
N PHE A 162 -14.19 -10.20 -21.57
CA PHE A 162 -12.85 -10.51 -21.06
C PHE A 162 -12.78 -10.22 -19.57
N ALA A 163 -12.13 -11.11 -18.82
CA ALA A 163 -11.90 -10.97 -17.40
C ALA A 163 -10.41 -11.17 -17.10
N VAL A 164 -9.83 -10.27 -16.32
CA VAL A 164 -8.48 -10.44 -15.80
C VAL A 164 -8.59 -11.30 -14.55
N VAL A 165 -7.95 -12.47 -14.57
CA VAL A 165 -7.83 -13.34 -13.39
C VAL A 165 -6.57 -12.98 -12.66
N GLU A 166 -6.72 -12.28 -11.53
CA GLU A 166 -5.63 -11.90 -10.66
C GLU A 166 -5.44 -12.94 -9.56
N ARG A 167 -4.20 -13.28 -9.28
CA ARG A 167 -3.89 -14.21 -8.20
C ARG A 167 -2.95 -13.53 -7.19
N TYR A 168 -3.52 -13.13 -6.06
CA TYR A 168 -2.77 -12.60 -4.92
C TYR A 168 -2.55 -13.70 -3.88
N ARG A 169 -1.33 -13.84 -3.39
CA ARG A 169 -1.00 -14.86 -2.38
C ARG A 169 -1.39 -14.44 -0.96
N TRP A 170 -1.42 -13.15 -0.66
CA TRP A 170 -1.54 -12.63 0.71
C TRP A 170 -2.56 -11.51 0.88
N ASN A 171 -3.05 -10.92 -0.17
CA ASN A 171 -4.06 -9.87 -0.16
C ASN A 171 -4.99 -10.14 -1.35
N GLU A 172 -5.92 -11.05 -1.19
CA GLU A 172 -6.79 -11.55 -2.26
C GLU A 172 -7.55 -10.45 -2.99
N ASN A 173 -7.85 -9.35 -2.29
CA ASN A 173 -8.57 -8.22 -2.88
C ASN A 173 -7.66 -7.13 -3.47
N GLY A 174 -6.33 -7.27 -3.41
CA GLY A 174 -5.36 -6.32 -3.97
C GLY A 174 -5.49 -4.88 -3.45
N ILE A 175 -6.13 -4.69 -2.28
CA ILE A 175 -6.44 -3.36 -1.77
C ILE A 175 -5.18 -2.75 -1.16
N THR A 176 -4.56 -1.84 -1.91
CA THR A 176 -3.32 -1.15 -1.55
C THR A 176 -3.36 -0.49 -0.17
N ARG A 177 -4.51 0.04 0.25
CA ARG A 177 -4.68 0.67 1.57
C ARG A 177 -4.43 -0.29 2.73
N TYR A 178 -4.70 -1.59 2.59
CA TYR A 178 -4.45 -2.58 3.65
C TYR A 178 -2.96 -2.87 3.86
N ALA A 179 -2.13 -2.60 2.88
CA ALA A 179 -0.68 -2.70 3.02
C ALA A 179 -0.05 -1.35 3.44
N ILE A 180 -0.49 -0.24 2.86
CA ILE A 180 0.11 1.08 3.08
C ILE A 180 -0.26 1.65 4.45
N ILE A 181 -1.53 1.60 4.86
CA ILE A 181 -1.97 2.24 6.13
C ILE A 181 -1.24 1.67 7.34
N PRO A 182 -1.14 0.33 7.54
CA PRO A 182 -0.40 -0.21 8.68
C PRO A 182 1.09 0.16 8.63
N SER A 183 1.72 0.07 7.45
CA SER A 183 3.14 0.38 7.29
C SER A 183 3.45 1.84 7.60
N LEU A 184 2.62 2.78 7.12
CA LEU A 184 2.75 4.19 7.44
C LEU A 184 2.49 4.46 8.93
N THR A 185 1.49 3.83 9.52
CA THR A 185 1.17 4.00 10.94
C THR A 185 2.35 3.57 11.82
N ILE A 186 2.98 2.44 11.54
CA ILE A 186 4.15 1.94 12.26
C ILE A 186 5.33 2.92 12.09
N LEU A 187 5.63 3.33 10.87
CA LEU A 187 6.74 4.23 10.57
C LEU A 187 6.56 5.59 11.26
N LEU A 188 5.36 6.16 11.20
CA LEU A 188 5.05 7.44 11.82
C LEU A 188 5.09 7.36 13.35
N SER A 189 4.56 6.29 13.94
CA SER A 189 4.62 6.06 15.39
C SER A 189 6.04 5.91 15.87
N MET A 190 6.88 5.16 15.16
CA MET A 190 8.29 5.00 15.49
C MET A 190 9.04 6.33 15.44
N LEU A 191 8.79 7.14 14.39
CA LEU A 191 9.42 8.45 14.26
C LEU A 191 9.01 9.39 15.38
N GLN A 192 7.74 9.42 15.77
CA GLN A 192 7.25 10.24 16.88
C GLN A 192 7.83 9.81 18.22
N VAL A 193 7.94 8.52 18.49
CA VAL A 193 8.57 7.99 19.73
C VAL A 193 10.02 8.39 19.78
N LEU A 194 10.77 8.29 18.68
CA LEU A 194 12.18 8.71 18.62
C LEU A 194 12.34 10.22 18.88
N LEU A 195 11.48 11.04 18.28
CA LEU A 195 11.51 12.49 18.49
C LEU A 195 11.18 12.86 19.93
N LEU A 196 10.14 12.27 20.53
CA LEU A 196 9.73 12.52 21.90
C LEU A 196 10.81 12.06 22.90
N SER A 197 11.42 10.89 22.66
CA SER A 197 12.50 10.37 23.48
C SER A 197 13.73 11.29 23.41
N GLY A 198 14.11 11.76 22.21
CA GLY A 198 15.20 12.69 22.03
C GLY A 198 14.95 14.04 22.72
N LEU A 199 13.71 14.53 22.66
CA LEU A 199 13.32 15.78 23.33
C LEU A 199 13.32 15.65 24.85
N SER A 200 12.88 14.51 25.39
CA SER A 200 12.90 14.22 26.82
C SER A 200 14.33 14.24 27.34
N VAL A 201 15.24 13.55 26.68
CA VAL A 201 16.68 13.53 27.06
C VAL A 201 17.31 14.92 26.94
N ALA A 202 16.98 15.68 25.88
CA ALA A 202 17.51 17.04 25.73
C ALA A 202 17.04 17.95 26.84
N ARG A 203 15.77 17.87 27.25
CA ARG A 203 15.19 18.67 28.35
C ARG A 203 15.79 18.28 29.68
N GLU A 204 15.99 17.02 30.01
CA GLU A 204 16.64 16.55 31.24
C GLU A 204 18.08 17.04 31.31
N ARG A 205 18.78 17.17 30.19
CA ARG A 205 20.12 17.67 30.08
C ARG A 205 20.18 19.21 30.31
N GLU A 206 19.21 19.95 29.79
CA GLU A 206 19.09 21.40 30.00
C GLU A 206 18.70 21.73 31.44
N GLU A 207 17.91 20.91 32.12
CA GLU A 207 17.49 21.07 33.50
C GLU A 207 18.57 20.62 34.53
N GLY A 208 19.74 20.11 34.06
CA GLY A 208 20.84 19.67 34.89
C GLY A 208 20.58 18.42 35.72
N SER A 209 19.48 17.72 35.48
CA SER A 209 19.10 16.51 36.22
C SER A 209 19.97 15.29 35.83
N PHE A 210 20.67 15.35 34.72
CA PHE A 210 21.49 14.27 34.19
C PHE A 210 22.77 14.01 34.99
N ASP A 211 23.29 15.06 35.69
CA ASP A 211 24.52 14.96 36.49
C ASP A 211 24.27 14.47 37.94
N MET A 212 23.01 14.20 38.30
CA MET A 212 22.63 13.73 39.63
C MET A 212 22.22 12.24 39.68
N MET A 213 22.25 11.51 38.55
CA MET A 213 22.09 10.07 38.49
C MET A 213 23.41 9.35 38.30
#